data_3ddfcfcd9282e6f7f289a8e4629e10ce
#
_entry.id   3ddfcfcd9282e6f7f289a8e4629e10ce
#
_cell.length_a   1.000
_cell.length_b   1.000
_cell.length_c   1.000
_cell.angle_alpha   90.00
_cell.angle_beta   90.00
_cell.angle_gamma   90.00
#
_symmetry.space_group_name_H-M   'P 1'
#
loop_
_entity.id
_entity.type
_entity.pdbx_description
1 polymer ?
#
loop_
_entity_poly.entity_id
_entity_poly.type
_entity_poly.pdbx_seq_one_letter_code
_entity_poly.pdbx_strand_id
1 'polypeptide(L)'
;MKKLVSILCAFALVFSLAGCGQEEKKPEKKVTITIAAAASLEKTFEETLIPRFEKKYPNVNVKGVYDSSGKLQIQIEQGLDADVFFSAATKQMDSLVDEKLVDSKSVVSLLENKLVLIKGKDTKTAVKGISNITDAKMIAVGDPEVVPAGQYAK
;
A
#
# COMPACT_ATOMS: atom_id res chain seq x y z
N MET A 1 44.73 62.08 -2.42
CA MET A 1 44.11 61.04 -3.29
C MET A 1 44.45 59.60 -2.85
N LYS A 2 45.68 59.31 -2.41
CA LYS A 2 46.05 57.92 -2.03
C LYS A 2 45.34 57.34 -0.74
N LYS A 3 44.94 58.19 0.18
CA LYS A 3 44.28 57.79 1.45
C LYS A 3 42.80 57.54 1.30
N LEU A 4 42.10 58.10 0.32
CA LEU A 4 40.67 57.81 0.07
C LEU A 4 40.44 56.49 -0.64
N VAL A 5 41.38 56.05 -1.48
CA VAL A 5 41.28 54.76 -2.17
C VAL A 5 41.46 53.58 -1.18
N SER A 6 42.31 53.77 -0.14
CA SER A 6 42.54 52.71 0.87
C SER A 6 41.32 52.48 1.76
N ILE A 7 40.47 53.48 2.03
CA ILE A 7 39.25 53.33 2.84
C ILE A 7 38.14 52.67 2.04
N LEU A 8 38.05 52.92 0.72
CA LEU A 8 37.04 52.32 -0.13
C LEU A 8 37.25 50.80 -0.33
N CYS A 9 38.52 50.36 -0.39
CA CYS A 9 38.86 48.93 -0.48
C CYS A 9 38.60 48.14 0.83
N ALA A 10 38.73 48.81 2.00
CA ALA A 10 38.42 48.16 3.29
C ALA A 10 36.93 47.97 3.51
N PHE A 11 36.07 48.83 2.95
CA PHE A 11 34.60 48.66 3.07
C PHE A 11 34.05 47.60 2.11
N ALA A 12 34.70 47.33 0.99
CA ALA A 12 34.28 46.27 0.04
C ALA A 12 34.56 44.86 0.55
N LEU A 13 35.55 44.68 1.44
CA LEU A 13 35.92 43.35 2.00
C LEU A 13 35.03 42.89 3.17
N VAL A 14 34.26 43.77 3.80
CA VAL A 14 33.38 43.40 4.93
C VAL A 14 32.02 42.94 4.44
N PHE A 15 31.60 43.23 3.21
CA PHE A 15 30.31 42.85 2.66
C PHE A 15 30.29 41.42 2.04
N SER A 16 31.44 40.78 1.87
CA SER A 16 31.54 39.45 1.26
C SER A 16 31.47 38.28 2.23
N LEU A 17 31.28 38.49 3.56
CA LEU A 17 31.17 37.46 4.57
C LEU A 17 29.75 37.20 5.08
N ALA A 18 28.72 37.86 4.51
CA ALA A 18 27.32 37.64 4.86
C ALA A 18 26.60 36.71 3.87
N GLY A 19 27.33 35.94 3.10
CA GLY A 19 26.83 34.78 2.36
C GLY A 19 26.67 33.58 3.31
N CYS A 20 25.77 33.68 4.30
CA CYS A 20 25.34 32.52 5.08
C CYS A 20 24.78 31.49 4.13
N GLY A 21 25.42 30.32 4.12
CA GLY A 21 24.99 29.15 3.40
C GLY A 21 23.55 28.81 3.74
N GLN A 22 22.66 29.20 2.87
CA GLN A 22 21.39 28.54 2.74
C GLN A 22 21.75 27.20 2.08
N GLU A 23 21.82 26.12 2.88
CA GLU A 23 21.81 24.78 2.33
C GLU A 23 20.56 24.69 1.46
N GLU A 24 20.71 24.84 0.17
CA GLU A 24 19.69 24.42 -0.79
C GLU A 24 19.46 22.93 -0.52
N LYS A 25 18.40 22.62 0.23
CA LYS A 25 17.89 21.26 0.28
C LYS A 25 17.65 20.84 -1.16
N LYS A 26 18.57 20.02 -1.70
CA LYS A 26 18.33 19.36 -2.99
C LYS A 26 16.92 18.84 -2.98
N PRO A 27 16.10 19.11 -4.00
CA PRO A 27 14.75 18.57 -4.06
C PRO A 27 14.85 17.06 -3.92
N GLU A 28 14.28 16.53 -2.85
CA GLU A 28 14.25 15.08 -2.66
C GLU A 28 13.54 14.48 -3.86
N LYS A 29 14.20 13.51 -4.50
CA LYS A 29 13.67 12.82 -5.69
C LYS A 29 12.34 12.17 -5.30
N LYS A 30 11.26 12.52 -5.99
CA LYS A 30 9.98 11.84 -5.80
C LYS A 30 10.11 10.37 -6.16
N VAL A 31 9.66 9.51 -5.27
CA VAL A 31 9.63 8.05 -5.43
C VAL A 31 8.17 7.62 -5.50
N THR A 32 7.85 6.69 -6.39
CA THR A 32 6.53 6.04 -6.42
C THR A 32 6.67 4.63 -5.88
N ILE A 33 5.76 4.25 -4.97
CA ILE A 33 5.63 2.90 -4.41
C ILE A 33 4.30 2.34 -4.92
N THR A 34 4.33 1.15 -5.53
CA THR A 34 3.14 0.43 -5.96
C THR A 34 2.76 -0.62 -4.93
N ILE A 35 1.53 -0.54 -4.41
CA ILE A 35 0.97 -1.51 -3.48
C ILE A 35 -0.07 -2.34 -4.21
N ALA A 36 0.14 -3.66 -4.31
CA ALA A 36 -0.88 -4.62 -4.71
C ALA A 36 -1.59 -5.10 -3.44
N ALA A 37 -2.89 -4.87 -3.29
CA ALA A 37 -3.61 -5.22 -2.09
C ALA A 37 -4.96 -5.86 -2.37
N ALA A 38 -5.35 -6.82 -1.53
CA ALA A 38 -6.66 -7.44 -1.60
C ALA A 38 -7.78 -6.38 -1.61
N ALA A 39 -8.76 -6.52 -2.51
CA ALA A 39 -9.83 -5.54 -2.76
C ALA A 39 -10.57 -5.09 -1.49
N SER A 40 -10.67 -5.94 -0.46
CA SER A 40 -11.26 -5.59 0.83
C SER A 40 -10.52 -4.47 1.58
N LEU A 41 -9.28 -4.20 1.22
CA LEU A 41 -8.42 -3.17 1.83
C LEU A 41 -8.48 -1.84 1.07
N GLU A 42 -8.99 -1.80 -0.17
CA GLU A 42 -8.98 -0.63 -1.05
C GLU A 42 -9.44 0.64 -0.34
N LYS A 43 -10.66 0.61 0.23
CA LYS A 43 -11.22 1.78 0.92
C LYS A 43 -10.33 2.28 2.06
N THR A 44 -9.77 1.37 2.84
CA THR A 44 -8.89 1.73 3.97
C THR A 44 -7.59 2.35 3.49
N PHE A 45 -7.00 1.80 2.43
CA PHE A 45 -5.78 2.36 1.83
C PHE A 45 -6.04 3.73 1.23
N GLU A 46 -7.02 3.85 0.33
CA GLU A 46 -7.27 5.08 -0.43
C GLU A 46 -7.77 6.24 0.46
N GLU A 47 -8.69 5.96 1.39
CA GLU A 47 -9.28 7.02 2.20
C GLU A 47 -8.46 7.37 3.45
N THR A 48 -7.57 6.48 3.90
CA THR A 48 -6.92 6.67 5.21
C THR A 48 -5.41 6.47 5.18
N LEU A 49 -4.92 5.30 4.74
CA LEU A 49 -3.52 4.95 4.94
C LEU A 49 -2.60 5.71 3.98
N ILE A 50 -2.92 5.73 2.69
CA ILE A 50 -2.13 6.43 1.67
C ILE A 50 -2.04 7.93 1.98
N PRO A 51 -3.15 8.67 2.19
CA PRO A 51 -3.07 10.09 2.50
C PRO A 51 -2.25 10.41 3.77
N ARG A 52 -2.34 9.54 4.79
CA ARG A 52 -1.55 9.71 6.01
C ARG A 52 -0.07 9.43 5.79
N PHE A 53 0.24 8.44 4.96
CA PHE A 53 1.62 8.08 4.63
C PHE A 53 2.29 9.17 3.81
N GLU A 54 1.64 9.64 2.74
CA GLU A 54 2.16 10.70 1.87
C GLU A 54 2.30 12.05 2.60
N LYS A 55 1.38 12.34 3.54
CA LYS A 55 1.55 13.52 4.42
C LYS A 55 2.80 13.42 5.27
N LYS A 56 3.16 12.22 5.73
CA LYS A 56 4.37 11.97 6.54
C LYS A 56 5.64 11.95 5.68
N TYR A 57 5.52 11.48 4.45
CA TYR A 57 6.62 11.31 3.50
C TYR A 57 6.29 12.01 2.18
N PRO A 58 6.38 13.36 2.09
CA PRO A 58 5.85 14.13 0.97
C PRO A 58 6.62 13.94 -0.35
N ASN A 59 7.78 13.29 -0.30
CA ASN A 59 8.56 12.87 -1.46
C ASN A 59 8.17 11.47 -1.98
N VAL A 60 7.23 10.77 -1.33
CA VAL A 60 6.74 9.47 -1.76
C VAL A 60 5.31 9.60 -2.28
N ASN A 61 5.06 9.00 -3.45
CA ASN A 61 3.72 8.83 -4.01
C ASN A 61 3.36 7.34 -3.95
N VAL A 62 2.20 7.01 -3.45
CA VAL A 62 1.74 5.62 -3.34
C VAL A 62 0.65 5.34 -4.37
N LYS A 63 0.83 4.29 -5.16
CA LYS A 63 -0.14 3.82 -6.14
C LYS A 63 -0.73 2.49 -5.67
N GLY A 64 -2.06 2.44 -5.49
CA GLY A 64 -2.79 1.21 -5.17
C GLY A 64 -3.21 0.45 -6.44
N VAL A 65 -3.12 -0.88 -6.37
CA VAL A 65 -3.69 -1.83 -7.32
C VAL A 65 -4.50 -2.84 -6.53
N TYR A 66 -5.80 -2.94 -6.79
CA TYR A 66 -6.72 -3.70 -5.97
C TYR A 66 -7.47 -4.75 -6.78
N ASP A 67 -7.43 -6.00 -6.33
CA ASP A 67 -8.24 -7.11 -6.86
C ASP A 67 -8.27 -8.24 -5.81
N SER A 68 -8.86 -9.38 -6.14
CA SER A 68 -8.70 -10.60 -5.31
C SER A 68 -7.23 -11.01 -5.24
N SER A 69 -6.81 -11.56 -4.10
CA SER A 69 -5.41 -11.92 -3.88
C SER A 69 -4.88 -12.90 -4.94
N GLY A 70 -5.73 -13.83 -5.42
CA GLY A 70 -5.33 -14.76 -6.47
C GLY A 70 -5.10 -14.08 -7.82
N LYS A 71 -5.91 -13.09 -8.19
CA LYS A 71 -5.68 -12.33 -9.42
C LYS A 71 -4.44 -11.43 -9.31
N LEU A 72 -4.19 -10.84 -8.15
CA LEU A 72 -2.99 -10.06 -7.91
C LEU A 72 -1.73 -10.93 -7.96
N GLN A 73 -1.78 -12.16 -7.42
CA GLN A 73 -0.72 -13.15 -7.57
C GLN A 73 -0.41 -13.36 -9.06
N ILE A 74 -1.42 -13.69 -9.88
CA ILE A 74 -1.24 -13.91 -11.31
C ILE A 74 -0.64 -12.67 -12.01
N GLN A 75 -1.10 -11.46 -11.65
CA GLN A 75 -0.55 -10.23 -12.21
C GLN A 75 0.92 -10.02 -11.85
N ILE A 76 1.32 -10.36 -10.62
CA ILE A 76 2.72 -10.28 -10.16
C ILE A 76 3.58 -11.30 -10.92
N GLU A 77 3.09 -12.54 -11.08
CA GLU A 77 3.73 -13.58 -11.90
C GLU A 77 3.88 -13.15 -13.36
N GLN A 78 2.96 -12.34 -13.87
CA GLN A 78 2.98 -11.77 -15.23
C GLN A 78 3.79 -10.46 -15.34
N GLY A 79 4.43 -10.02 -14.27
CA GLY A 79 5.32 -8.85 -14.28
C GLY A 79 4.71 -7.55 -13.77
N LEU A 80 3.61 -7.58 -13.02
CA LEU A 80 3.18 -6.39 -12.27
C LEU A 80 4.29 -5.98 -11.32
N ASP A 81 4.84 -4.80 -11.54
CA ASP A 81 5.88 -4.19 -10.69
C ASP A 81 5.23 -3.63 -9.41
N ALA A 82 5.12 -4.48 -8.40
CA ALA A 82 4.58 -4.16 -7.09
C ALA A 82 5.68 -4.21 -6.03
N ASP A 83 5.85 -3.11 -5.31
CA ASP A 83 6.82 -3.01 -4.22
C ASP A 83 6.33 -3.71 -2.94
N VAL A 84 5.00 -3.77 -2.76
CA VAL A 84 4.37 -4.38 -1.59
C VAL A 84 3.13 -5.15 -2.01
N PHE A 85 2.98 -6.38 -1.50
CA PHE A 85 1.79 -7.20 -1.69
C PHE A 85 1.06 -7.47 -0.37
N PHE A 86 -0.22 -7.10 -0.29
CA PHE A 86 -1.11 -7.41 0.83
C PHE A 86 -2.10 -8.49 0.43
N SER A 87 -1.77 -9.73 0.72
CA SER A 87 -2.65 -10.87 0.48
C SER A 87 -3.64 -11.08 1.62
N ALA A 88 -4.89 -11.42 1.30
CA ALA A 88 -5.90 -11.85 2.27
C ALA A 88 -5.82 -13.35 2.58
N ALA A 89 -4.91 -14.10 1.97
CA ALA A 89 -4.66 -15.50 2.27
C ALA A 89 -3.16 -15.84 2.15
N THR A 90 -2.69 -16.75 2.97
CA THR A 90 -1.29 -17.22 2.98
C THR A 90 -0.92 -17.94 1.69
N LYS A 91 -1.82 -18.75 1.13
CA LYS A 91 -1.59 -19.52 -0.10
C LYS A 91 -0.96 -18.70 -1.23
N GLN A 92 -1.47 -17.50 -1.50
CA GLN A 92 -0.98 -16.65 -2.58
C GLN A 92 0.41 -16.07 -2.26
N MET A 93 0.63 -15.74 -0.99
CA MET A 93 1.94 -15.27 -0.54
C MET A 93 2.98 -16.39 -0.64
N ASP A 94 2.63 -17.59 -0.17
CA ASP A 94 3.52 -18.76 -0.19
C ASP A 94 3.91 -19.11 -1.63
N SER A 95 2.96 -19.08 -2.57
CA SER A 95 3.26 -19.30 -4.00
C SER A 95 4.31 -18.32 -4.54
N LEU A 96 4.14 -17.02 -4.26
CA LEU A 96 5.10 -16.01 -4.73
C LEU A 96 6.48 -16.14 -4.05
N VAL A 97 6.52 -16.62 -2.80
CA VAL A 97 7.78 -16.94 -2.11
C VAL A 97 8.48 -18.14 -2.77
N ASP A 98 7.73 -19.20 -3.08
CA ASP A 98 8.26 -20.40 -3.74
C ASP A 98 8.82 -20.07 -5.13
N GLU A 99 8.18 -19.15 -5.84
CA GLU A 99 8.62 -18.63 -7.14
C GLU A 99 9.75 -17.59 -7.04
N LYS A 100 10.17 -17.23 -5.81
CA LYS A 100 11.21 -16.20 -5.54
C LYS A 100 10.86 -14.80 -6.02
N LEU A 101 9.58 -14.51 -6.18
CA LEU A 101 9.06 -13.18 -6.48
C LEU A 101 8.87 -12.33 -5.22
N VAL A 102 8.84 -12.97 -4.04
CA VAL A 102 8.80 -12.31 -2.72
C VAL A 102 9.91 -12.90 -1.85
N ASP A 103 10.66 -12.04 -1.15
CA ASP A 103 11.62 -12.50 -0.15
C ASP A 103 10.87 -13.04 1.08
N SER A 104 11.06 -14.31 1.40
CA SER A 104 10.43 -14.98 2.54
C SER A 104 10.70 -14.28 3.87
N LYS A 105 11.83 -13.60 4.02
CA LYS A 105 12.20 -12.85 5.23
C LYS A 105 11.39 -11.57 5.39
N SER A 106 10.78 -11.06 4.31
CA SER A 106 9.95 -9.86 4.32
C SER A 106 8.48 -10.16 4.63
N VAL A 107 8.08 -11.43 4.64
CA VAL A 107 6.68 -11.82 4.87
C VAL A 107 6.31 -11.66 6.34
N VAL A 108 5.24 -10.89 6.58
CA VAL A 108 4.72 -10.62 7.92
C VAL A 108 3.23 -10.91 7.98
N SER A 109 2.80 -11.73 8.94
CA SER A 109 1.38 -11.89 9.27
C SER A 109 0.93 -10.68 10.09
N LEU A 110 0.33 -9.70 9.40
CA LEU A 110 0.01 -8.40 9.98
C LEU A 110 -1.41 -8.34 10.57
N LEU A 111 -2.38 -9.00 9.94
CA LEU A 111 -3.80 -8.93 10.27
C LEU A 111 -4.43 -10.32 10.24
N GLU A 112 -5.49 -10.49 11.00
CA GLU A 112 -6.37 -11.65 10.95
C GLU A 112 -7.75 -11.23 10.45
N ASN A 113 -8.43 -12.12 9.72
CA ASN A 113 -9.81 -11.95 9.30
C ASN A 113 -10.62 -13.18 9.67
N LYS A 114 -11.96 -13.04 9.73
CA LYS A 114 -12.89 -14.14 10.03
C LYS A 114 -13.97 -14.16 8.97
N LEU A 115 -14.33 -15.36 8.53
CA LEU A 115 -15.51 -15.54 7.70
C LEU A 115 -16.76 -15.31 8.53
N VAL A 116 -17.74 -14.66 7.92
CA VAL A 116 -19.05 -14.40 8.50
C VAL A 116 -20.12 -14.74 7.47
N LEU A 117 -21.23 -15.31 7.96
CA LEU A 117 -22.42 -15.50 7.16
C LEU A 117 -23.28 -14.25 7.26
N ILE A 118 -23.56 -13.63 6.13
CA ILE A 118 -24.41 -12.44 6.06
C ILE A 118 -25.68 -12.71 5.25
N LYS A 119 -26.71 -11.94 5.52
CA LYS A 119 -27.94 -11.87 4.69
C LYS A 119 -28.30 -10.40 4.45
N GLY A 120 -28.98 -10.14 3.36
CA GLY A 120 -29.57 -8.81 3.13
C GLY A 120 -30.58 -8.46 4.23
N LYS A 121 -30.66 -7.17 4.60
CA LYS A 121 -31.51 -6.68 5.69
C LYS A 121 -32.97 -7.17 5.57
N ASP A 122 -33.51 -7.18 4.37
CA ASP A 122 -34.90 -7.53 4.08
C ASP A 122 -35.07 -8.98 3.57
N THR A 123 -33.99 -9.77 3.56
CA THR A 123 -34.03 -11.17 3.09
C THR A 123 -34.75 -12.06 4.10
N LYS A 124 -35.85 -12.64 3.66
CA LYS A 124 -36.57 -13.69 4.42
C LYS A 124 -35.91 -15.03 4.17
N THR A 125 -35.32 -15.63 5.20
CA THR A 125 -34.68 -16.94 5.13
C THR A 125 -34.88 -17.70 6.45
N ALA A 126 -34.96 -19.02 6.36
CA ALA A 126 -34.96 -19.91 7.51
C ALA A 126 -33.56 -20.09 8.13
N VAL A 127 -32.51 -19.70 7.39
CA VAL A 127 -31.11 -19.83 7.83
C VAL A 127 -30.85 -18.93 9.04
N LYS A 128 -30.41 -19.51 10.13
CA LYS A 128 -30.04 -18.82 11.38
C LYS A 128 -28.55 -18.84 11.66
N GLY A 129 -27.81 -19.69 10.97
CA GLY A 129 -26.37 -19.85 11.14
C GLY A 129 -25.81 -20.92 10.20
N ILE A 130 -24.51 -21.22 10.38
CA ILE A 130 -23.82 -22.23 9.55
C ILE A 130 -24.43 -23.63 9.72
N SER A 131 -24.93 -23.96 10.93
CA SER A 131 -25.51 -25.27 11.22
C SER A 131 -26.72 -25.64 10.37
N ASN A 132 -27.44 -24.65 9.83
CA ASN A 132 -28.57 -24.90 8.96
C ASN A 132 -28.47 -24.10 7.64
N ILE A 133 -27.26 -23.93 7.14
CA ILE A 133 -26.98 -23.18 5.92
C ILE A 133 -27.63 -23.84 4.68
N THR A 134 -27.84 -25.15 4.72
CA THR A 134 -28.53 -25.93 3.66
C THR A 134 -30.00 -25.56 3.47
N ASP A 135 -30.62 -24.86 4.42
CA ASP A 135 -31.97 -24.34 4.28
C ASP A 135 -32.04 -23.10 3.39
N ALA A 136 -30.89 -22.59 2.95
CA ALA A 136 -30.84 -21.47 2.01
C ALA A 136 -31.21 -21.91 0.60
N LYS A 137 -32.05 -21.13 -0.07
CA LYS A 137 -32.35 -21.34 -1.50
C LYS A 137 -31.16 -21.05 -2.39
N MET A 138 -30.29 -20.12 -1.97
CA MET A 138 -29.11 -19.69 -2.69
C MET A 138 -28.06 -19.17 -1.69
N ILE A 139 -26.81 -19.52 -1.93
CA ILE A 139 -25.66 -19.07 -1.17
C ILE A 139 -24.68 -18.45 -2.17
N ALA A 140 -24.29 -17.18 -1.94
CA ALA A 140 -23.23 -16.56 -2.70
C ALA A 140 -21.90 -16.75 -1.98
N VAL A 141 -20.93 -17.32 -2.67
CA VAL A 141 -19.57 -17.57 -2.17
C VAL A 141 -18.59 -17.04 -3.20
N GLY A 142 -17.45 -16.51 -2.77
CA GLY A 142 -16.36 -16.16 -3.68
C GLY A 142 -15.81 -17.39 -4.40
N ASP A 143 -15.29 -17.21 -5.61
CA ASP A 143 -14.62 -18.29 -6.32
C ASP A 143 -13.43 -18.81 -5.48
N PRO A 144 -13.41 -20.08 -5.07
CA PRO A 144 -12.35 -20.62 -4.22
C PRO A 144 -10.97 -20.68 -4.89
N GLU A 145 -10.90 -20.58 -6.22
CA GLU A 145 -9.62 -20.61 -6.92
C GLU A 145 -8.84 -19.28 -6.81
N VAL A 146 -9.56 -18.15 -6.76
CA VAL A 146 -8.94 -16.82 -6.81
C VAL A 146 -9.34 -15.88 -5.67
N VAL A 147 -10.42 -16.18 -4.94
CA VAL A 147 -10.95 -15.31 -3.87
C VAL A 147 -10.69 -15.95 -2.49
N PRO A 148 -9.89 -15.34 -1.62
CA PRO A 148 -9.58 -15.88 -0.30
C PRO A 148 -10.80 -16.23 0.54
N ALA A 149 -11.84 -15.39 0.54
CA ALA A 149 -13.08 -15.70 1.26
C ALA A 149 -13.76 -16.99 0.76
N GLY A 150 -13.67 -17.28 -0.54
CA GLY A 150 -14.13 -18.53 -1.12
C GLY A 150 -13.27 -19.72 -0.72
N GLN A 151 -11.94 -19.54 -0.69
CA GLN A 151 -11.00 -20.60 -0.26
C GLN A 151 -11.26 -21.07 1.16
N TYR A 152 -11.56 -20.15 2.06
CA TYR A 152 -11.83 -20.45 3.48
C TYR A 152 -13.28 -20.87 3.76
N ALA A 153 -14.21 -20.67 2.82
CA ALA A 153 -15.60 -21.08 2.94
C ALA A 153 -15.88 -22.49 2.39
N LYS A 154 -14.92 -23.11 1.73
CA LYS A 154 -14.95 -24.47 1.17
C LYS A 154 -14.64 -25.54 2.24
#